data_27543bf1ede83a30a9b890e733d4e04d
#
_entry.id   27543bf1ede83a30a9b890e733d4e04d
#
_cell.length_a   1.000
_cell.length_b   1.000
_cell.length_c   1.000
_cell.angle_alpha   90.00
_cell.angle_beta   90.00
_cell.angle_gamma   90.00
#
_symmetry.space_group_name_H-M   'P 1'
#
loop_
_entity.id
_entity.type
_entity.pdbx_description
1 polymer ?
#
loop_
_entity_poly.entity_id
_entity_poly.type
_entity_poly.pdbx_seq_one_letter_code
_entity_poly.pdbx_strand_id
1 'polypeptide(L)'
;CSSDLSRCLLPQDKKLMLFGSVKITDKRKGIDYLIESCRLLADKHPELREQLGVVVFGNQSQQLENLLPFKVYPLNFVSNEHQLVNIYNAVDIFVTPSLEENLPNTIMEAMACGIPCVGFNVGGIPEMIDHLHNGYVAQYKSSEDFANGIYWTLTEPDYPSLSEQACRKAISHYSENVVAKKYIDLYNKVTGRNA
;
A
#
# COMPACT_ATOMS: atom_id res chain seq x y z
N CYS A 1 -10.00 10.97 22.29
CA CYS A 1 -8.64 10.69 22.76
C CYS A 1 -8.49 9.22 23.15
N SER A 2 -8.51 8.30 22.22
CA SER A 2 -8.15 6.88 22.47
C SER A 2 -7.53 6.23 21.22
N SER A 3 -6.85 7.02 20.40
CA SER A 3 -6.36 6.64 19.08
C SER A 3 -4.87 6.26 19.04
N ASP A 4 -4.20 6.07 20.17
CA ASP A 4 -2.73 5.99 20.21
C ASP A 4 -2.14 4.59 20.40
N LEU A 5 -2.93 3.52 20.42
CA LEU A 5 -2.37 2.19 20.70
C LEU A 5 -1.47 1.65 19.57
N SER A 6 -1.74 1.98 18.32
CA SER A 6 -0.90 1.54 17.20
C SER A 6 0.36 2.39 17.04
N ARG A 7 0.31 3.69 17.31
CA ARG A 7 1.50 4.56 17.32
C ARG A 7 2.47 4.25 18.44
N CYS A 8 1.96 3.75 19.58
CA CYS A 8 2.82 3.38 20.73
C CYS A 8 3.57 2.04 20.52
N LEU A 9 3.18 1.23 19.53
CA LEU A 9 3.76 -0.09 19.27
C LEU A 9 4.71 -0.11 18.06
N LEU A 10 4.66 0.91 17.19
CA LEU A 10 5.52 1.03 16.02
C LEU A 10 6.61 2.07 16.24
N PRO A 11 7.84 1.84 15.76
CA PRO A 11 8.94 2.78 15.92
C PRO A 11 8.66 4.08 15.18
N GLN A 12 9.08 5.21 15.76
CA GLN A 12 8.94 6.54 15.15
C GLN A 12 10.27 7.05 14.56
N ASP A 13 11.33 6.32 14.78
CA ASP A 13 12.69 6.62 14.34
C ASP A 13 13.07 5.89 13.04
N LYS A 14 12.12 5.15 12.45
CA LYS A 14 12.31 4.39 11.21
C LYS A 14 11.26 4.74 10.17
N LYS A 15 11.63 4.57 8.91
CA LYS A 15 10.65 4.48 7.83
C LYS A 15 9.89 3.17 7.92
N LEU A 16 8.60 3.20 7.66
CA LEU A 16 7.73 2.03 7.78
C LEU A 16 7.06 1.70 6.45
N MET A 17 7.26 0.48 5.99
CA MET A 17 6.60 -0.08 4.83
C MET A 17 5.49 -1.03 5.29
N LEU A 18 4.27 -0.83 4.80
CA LEU A 18 3.12 -1.67 5.12
C LEU A 18 2.83 -2.66 4.00
N PHE A 19 2.72 -3.94 4.37
CA PHE A 19 2.14 -4.99 3.55
C PHE A 19 0.94 -5.62 4.27
N GLY A 20 -0.16 -5.80 3.57
CA GLY A 20 -1.38 -6.33 4.17
C GLY A 20 -2.13 -7.29 3.28
N SER A 21 -2.59 -8.39 3.88
CA SER A 21 -3.44 -9.38 3.23
C SER A 21 -4.24 -10.16 4.27
N VAL A 22 -5.48 -10.53 3.94
CA VAL A 22 -6.27 -11.41 4.81
C VAL A 22 -5.53 -12.70 5.13
N LYS A 23 -4.83 -13.27 4.15
CA LYS A 23 -3.99 -14.46 4.30
C LYS A 23 -2.64 -14.23 3.60
N ILE A 24 -1.59 -14.08 4.39
CA ILE A 24 -0.22 -13.82 3.90
C ILE A 24 0.27 -14.91 2.94
N THR A 25 -0.13 -16.16 3.16
CA THR A 25 0.27 -17.31 2.33
C THR A 25 -0.52 -17.46 1.03
N ASP A 26 -1.42 -16.52 0.70
CA ASP A 26 -2.10 -16.53 -0.62
C ASP A 26 -1.08 -16.12 -1.70
N LYS A 27 -0.76 -17.09 -2.57
CA LYS A 27 0.22 -16.90 -3.65
C LYS A 27 -0.13 -15.74 -4.60
N ARG A 28 -1.43 -15.45 -4.76
CA ARG A 28 -1.89 -14.31 -5.58
C ARG A 28 -1.42 -12.96 -5.02
N LYS A 29 -1.13 -12.89 -3.72
CA LYS A 29 -0.62 -11.69 -3.06
C LYS A 29 0.88 -11.45 -3.26
N GLY A 30 1.57 -12.38 -3.94
CA GLY A 30 2.93 -12.17 -4.42
C GLY A 30 3.99 -12.09 -3.32
N ILE A 31 3.79 -12.80 -2.21
CA ILE A 31 4.71 -12.76 -1.06
C ILE A 31 6.15 -13.11 -1.44
N ASP A 32 6.35 -14.04 -2.37
CA ASP A 32 7.68 -14.43 -2.82
C ASP A 32 8.41 -13.25 -3.50
N TYR A 33 7.67 -12.42 -4.25
CA TYR A 33 8.21 -11.21 -4.86
C TYR A 33 8.54 -10.15 -3.81
N LEU A 34 7.73 -10.02 -2.75
CA LEU A 34 8.05 -9.10 -1.65
C LEU A 34 9.36 -9.51 -0.96
N ILE A 35 9.51 -10.80 -0.63
CA ILE A 35 10.71 -11.33 0.03
C ILE A 35 11.94 -11.05 -0.84
N GLU A 36 11.87 -11.37 -2.13
CA GLU A 36 12.99 -11.15 -3.04
C GLU A 36 13.29 -9.65 -3.24
N SER A 37 12.26 -8.81 -3.37
CA SER A 37 12.45 -7.36 -3.47
C SER A 37 13.10 -6.79 -2.21
N CYS A 38 12.71 -7.27 -1.02
CA CYS A 38 13.34 -6.85 0.22
C CYS A 38 14.81 -7.28 0.30
N ARG A 39 15.18 -8.46 -0.21
CA ARG A 39 16.58 -8.91 -0.27
C ARG A 39 17.40 -8.03 -1.20
N LEU A 40 16.90 -7.81 -2.42
CA LEU A 40 17.55 -6.94 -3.40
C LEU A 40 17.74 -5.51 -2.87
N LEU A 41 16.70 -4.99 -2.19
CA LEU A 41 16.74 -3.66 -1.57
C LEU A 41 17.82 -3.58 -0.48
N ALA A 42 17.88 -4.58 0.41
CA ALA A 42 18.87 -4.63 1.49
C ALA A 42 20.30 -4.86 1.00
N ASP A 43 20.48 -5.50 -0.15
CA ASP A 43 21.82 -5.72 -0.76
C ASP A 43 22.30 -4.47 -1.51
N LYS A 44 21.40 -3.76 -2.21
CA LYS A 44 21.72 -2.49 -2.91
C LYS A 44 21.86 -1.32 -1.92
N HIS A 45 21.12 -1.31 -0.82
CA HIS A 45 21.02 -0.23 0.17
C HIS A 45 21.13 -0.78 1.59
N PRO A 46 22.34 -1.19 2.03
CA PRO A 46 22.56 -1.83 3.32
C PRO A 46 22.13 -0.98 4.53
N GLU A 47 22.19 0.35 4.40
CA GLU A 47 21.75 1.31 5.42
C GLU A 47 20.28 1.16 5.78
N LEU A 48 19.44 0.71 4.85
CA LEU A 48 18.02 0.49 5.10
C LEU A 48 17.74 -0.64 6.09
N ARG A 49 18.72 -1.54 6.34
CA ARG A 49 18.53 -2.62 7.34
C ARG A 49 18.19 -2.07 8.73
N GLU A 50 18.77 -0.92 9.08
CA GLU A 50 18.49 -0.26 10.34
C GLU A 50 17.41 0.82 10.25
N GLN A 51 17.20 1.38 9.07
CA GLN A 51 16.30 2.53 8.86
C GLN A 51 14.88 2.13 8.43
N LEU A 52 14.68 0.91 7.90
CA LEU A 52 13.38 0.44 7.41
C LEU A 52 12.79 -0.65 8.31
N GLY A 53 11.51 -0.49 8.65
CA GLY A 53 10.69 -1.51 9.27
C GLY A 53 9.57 -1.98 8.35
N VAL A 54 9.19 -3.24 8.45
CA VAL A 54 8.10 -3.82 7.68
C VAL A 54 6.93 -4.13 8.61
N VAL A 55 5.85 -3.38 8.46
CA VAL A 55 4.59 -3.63 9.18
C VAL A 55 3.76 -4.60 8.34
N VAL A 56 3.30 -5.66 8.96
CA VAL A 56 2.53 -6.69 8.25
C VAL A 56 1.22 -6.96 8.98
N PHE A 57 0.09 -6.72 8.35
CA PHE A 57 -1.19 -7.13 8.91
C PHE A 57 -1.81 -8.31 8.16
N GLY A 58 -2.46 -9.20 8.89
CA GLY A 58 -3.15 -10.37 8.38
C GLY A 58 -2.79 -11.65 9.13
N ASN A 59 -3.52 -12.71 8.80
CA ASN A 59 -3.27 -14.00 9.41
C ASN A 59 -1.88 -14.54 9.05
N GLN A 60 -1.17 -15.07 10.06
CA GLN A 60 0.16 -15.64 9.93
C GLN A 60 1.29 -14.64 9.62
N SER A 61 1.10 -13.35 9.93
CA SER A 61 2.09 -12.29 9.70
C SER A 61 3.45 -12.58 10.36
N GLN A 62 3.50 -13.29 11.49
CA GLN A 62 4.74 -13.67 12.17
C GLN A 62 5.68 -14.53 11.32
N GLN A 63 5.16 -15.26 10.32
CA GLN A 63 6.00 -16.10 9.46
C GLN A 63 7.02 -15.30 8.66
N LEU A 64 6.79 -13.99 8.44
CA LEU A 64 7.70 -13.13 7.70
C LEU A 64 8.89 -12.64 8.51
N GLU A 65 8.87 -12.74 9.84
CA GLU A 65 9.96 -12.25 10.71
C GLU A 65 11.33 -12.86 10.38
N ASN A 66 11.34 -14.12 9.96
CA ASN A 66 12.57 -14.84 9.63
C ASN A 66 12.90 -14.86 8.12
N LEU A 67 12.03 -14.28 7.28
CA LEU A 67 12.17 -14.33 5.84
C LEU A 67 12.65 -12.99 5.25
N LEU A 68 12.38 -11.88 5.95
CA LEU A 68 12.74 -10.55 5.50
C LEU A 68 14.05 -10.07 6.14
N PRO A 69 14.89 -9.31 5.40
CA PRO A 69 16.14 -8.76 5.92
C PRO A 69 15.95 -7.51 6.80
N PHE A 70 14.71 -7.06 6.97
CA PHE A 70 14.30 -5.89 7.76
C PHE A 70 13.56 -6.33 9.01
N LYS A 71 13.51 -5.46 10.02
CA LYS A 71 12.70 -5.71 11.22
C LYS A 71 11.23 -5.76 10.86
N VAL A 72 10.56 -6.87 11.17
CA VAL A 72 9.13 -7.06 10.94
C VAL A 72 8.34 -6.72 12.20
N TYR A 73 7.22 -6.04 12.03
CA TYR A 73 6.24 -5.70 13.05
C TYR A 73 4.91 -6.38 12.68
N PRO A 74 4.70 -7.63 13.09
CA PRO A 74 3.51 -8.37 12.73
C PRO A 74 2.30 -7.85 13.52
N LEU A 75 1.27 -7.46 12.82
CA LEU A 75 -0.03 -7.14 13.37
C LEU A 75 -0.99 -8.29 13.06
N ASN A 76 -1.86 -8.62 13.99
CA ASN A 76 -2.91 -9.61 13.75
C ASN A 76 -3.94 -9.09 12.74
N PHE A 77 -4.92 -9.92 12.41
CA PHE A 77 -6.03 -9.49 11.59
C PHE A 77 -6.76 -8.30 12.24
N VAL A 78 -6.89 -7.23 11.48
CA VAL A 78 -7.54 -5.98 11.90
C VAL A 78 -8.86 -5.86 11.16
N SER A 79 -9.97 -5.85 11.91
CA SER A 79 -11.33 -5.68 11.37
C SER A 79 -11.96 -4.34 11.73
N ASN A 80 -11.33 -3.58 12.61
CA ASN A 80 -11.83 -2.27 13.06
C ASN A 80 -11.27 -1.16 12.16
N GLU A 81 -12.16 -0.40 11.53
CA GLU A 81 -11.80 0.69 10.61
C GLU A 81 -10.89 1.75 11.27
N HIS A 82 -11.16 2.14 12.52
CA HIS A 82 -10.31 3.10 13.23
C HIS A 82 -8.88 2.58 13.45
N GLN A 83 -8.75 1.29 13.76
CA GLN A 83 -7.43 0.68 13.90
C GLN A 83 -6.70 0.63 12.55
N LEU A 84 -7.43 0.32 11.48
CA LEU A 84 -6.86 0.27 10.13
C LEU A 84 -6.37 1.64 9.67
N VAL A 85 -7.16 2.70 9.88
CA VAL A 85 -6.76 4.09 9.63
C VAL A 85 -5.51 4.46 10.44
N ASN A 86 -5.44 4.07 11.72
CA ASN A 86 -4.27 4.33 12.54
C ASN A 86 -3.01 3.61 12.04
N ILE A 87 -3.16 2.40 11.50
CA ILE A 87 -2.05 1.66 10.88
C ILE A 87 -1.56 2.39 9.62
N TYR A 88 -2.47 2.78 8.72
CA TYR A 88 -2.10 3.56 7.53
C TYR A 88 -1.40 4.86 7.92
N ASN A 89 -1.93 5.61 8.89
CA ASN A 89 -1.32 6.87 9.34
C ASN A 89 0.03 6.72 10.06
N ALA A 90 0.41 5.50 10.41
CA ALA A 90 1.68 5.22 11.10
C ALA A 90 2.81 4.77 10.14
N VAL A 91 2.54 4.61 8.85
CA VAL A 91 3.49 4.09 7.87
C VAL A 91 3.80 5.11 6.78
N ASP A 92 4.92 4.94 6.10
CA ASP A 92 5.37 5.85 5.04
C ASP A 92 4.95 5.37 3.64
N ILE A 93 4.85 4.06 3.41
CA ILE A 93 4.42 3.51 2.12
C ILE A 93 3.57 2.26 2.31
N PHE A 94 2.68 2.01 1.36
CA PHE A 94 1.96 0.74 1.24
C PHE A 94 2.45 -0.03 0.00
N VAL A 95 2.71 -1.33 0.16
CA VAL A 95 3.20 -2.17 -0.94
C VAL A 95 2.29 -3.35 -1.20
N THR A 96 2.04 -3.64 -2.47
CA THR A 96 1.22 -4.78 -2.90
C THR A 96 1.79 -5.44 -4.16
N PRO A 97 2.63 -6.48 -4.03
CA PRO A 97 3.17 -7.23 -5.15
C PRO A 97 2.18 -8.28 -5.68
N SER A 98 0.89 -7.98 -5.63
CA SER A 98 -0.17 -8.89 -6.06
C SER A 98 -0.02 -9.27 -7.53
N LEU A 99 -0.29 -10.55 -7.82
CA LEU A 99 -0.23 -11.11 -9.17
C LEU A 99 -1.57 -11.06 -9.90
N GLU A 100 -2.65 -10.93 -9.14
CA GLU A 100 -4.02 -10.81 -9.63
C GLU A 100 -4.78 -9.82 -8.75
N GLU A 101 -5.27 -8.76 -9.34
CA GLU A 101 -6.10 -7.74 -8.67
C GLU A 101 -7.14 -7.18 -9.65
N ASN A 102 -8.25 -6.72 -9.09
CA ASN A 102 -9.19 -5.88 -9.82
C ASN A 102 -8.95 -4.42 -9.43
N LEU A 103 -9.64 -3.93 -8.40
CA LEU A 103 -9.43 -2.62 -7.78
C LEU A 103 -9.23 -2.86 -6.27
N PRO A 104 -7.97 -3.00 -5.80
CA PRO A 104 -7.71 -3.38 -4.42
C PRO A 104 -8.09 -2.26 -3.43
N ASN A 105 -9.05 -2.54 -2.53
CA ASN A 105 -9.48 -1.60 -1.50
C ASN A 105 -8.32 -1.12 -0.62
N THR A 106 -7.33 -1.97 -0.38
CA THR A 106 -6.16 -1.62 0.43
C THR A 106 -5.33 -0.48 -0.17
N ILE A 107 -5.23 -0.38 -1.51
CA ILE A 107 -4.61 0.78 -2.18
C ILE A 107 -5.49 2.02 -1.97
N MET A 108 -6.81 1.88 -2.15
CA MET A 108 -7.75 2.98 -1.95
C MET A 108 -7.68 3.56 -0.55
N GLU A 109 -7.67 2.68 0.44
CA GLU A 109 -7.59 3.02 1.87
C GLU A 109 -6.26 3.70 2.22
N ALA A 110 -5.13 3.14 1.74
CA ALA A 110 -3.81 3.73 1.93
C ALA A 110 -3.73 5.13 1.31
N MET A 111 -4.14 5.28 0.06
CA MET A 111 -4.13 6.56 -0.65
C MET A 111 -5.08 7.58 0.01
N ALA A 112 -6.24 7.17 0.51
CA ALA A 112 -7.16 8.06 1.25
C ALA A 112 -6.52 8.60 2.53
N CYS A 113 -5.60 7.84 3.16
CA CYS A 113 -4.77 8.29 4.27
C CYS A 113 -3.51 9.06 3.84
N GLY A 114 -3.35 9.36 2.54
CA GLY A 114 -2.19 10.05 2.01
C GLY A 114 -0.92 9.18 1.94
N ILE A 115 -1.07 7.85 1.91
CA ILE A 115 0.07 6.94 1.85
C ILE A 115 0.32 6.54 0.40
N PRO A 116 1.50 6.90 -0.17
CA PRO A 116 1.90 6.47 -1.49
C PRO A 116 2.00 4.95 -1.58
N CYS A 117 1.63 4.41 -2.74
CA CYS A 117 1.56 2.97 -2.95
C CYS A 117 2.56 2.48 -3.98
N VAL A 118 3.11 1.28 -3.76
CA VAL A 118 3.92 0.56 -4.74
C VAL A 118 3.20 -0.73 -5.11
N GLY A 119 2.92 -0.92 -6.40
CA GLY A 119 2.20 -2.10 -6.89
C GLY A 119 2.71 -2.57 -8.25
N PHE A 120 2.44 -3.83 -8.61
CA PHE A 120 2.73 -4.32 -9.95
C PHE A 120 1.75 -3.74 -10.99
N ASN A 121 2.21 -3.64 -12.23
CA ASN A 121 1.36 -3.30 -13.38
C ASN A 121 0.44 -4.49 -13.71
N VAL A 122 -0.64 -4.65 -12.94
CA VAL A 122 -1.63 -5.72 -13.09
C VAL A 122 -3.02 -5.26 -12.66
N GLY A 123 -4.05 -5.72 -13.36
CA GLY A 123 -5.44 -5.40 -13.09
C GLY A 123 -5.69 -3.90 -13.05
N GLY A 124 -6.41 -3.42 -12.05
CA GLY A 124 -6.71 -2.00 -11.86
C GLY A 124 -5.65 -1.21 -11.08
N ILE A 125 -4.53 -1.81 -10.67
CA ILE A 125 -3.48 -1.10 -9.94
C ILE A 125 -2.96 0.13 -10.70
N PRO A 126 -2.64 0.05 -12.03
CA PRO A 126 -2.18 1.21 -12.79
C PRO A 126 -3.25 2.28 -13.06
N GLU A 127 -4.54 1.99 -12.79
CA GLU A 127 -5.59 3.02 -12.80
C GLU A 127 -5.61 3.82 -11.50
N MET A 128 -5.19 3.19 -10.40
CA MET A 128 -5.16 3.81 -9.08
C MET A 128 -3.87 4.58 -8.82
N ILE A 129 -2.73 3.99 -9.19
CA ILE A 129 -1.42 4.58 -8.99
C ILE A 129 -0.97 5.29 -10.27
N ASP A 130 -0.86 6.61 -10.22
CA ASP A 130 -0.20 7.40 -11.26
C ASP A 130 1.31 7.35 -11.01
N HIS A 131 2.01 6.57 -11.86
CA HIS A 131 3.43 6.27 -11.70
C HIS A 131 4.28 7.54 -11.56
N LEU A 132 5.11 7.60 -10.49
CA LEU A 132 5.97 8.72 -10.11
C LEU A 132 5.22 10.00 -9.68
N HIS A 133 3.88 9.97 -9.52
CA HIS A 133 3.08 11.11 -9.07
C HIS A 133 2.42 10.90 -7.70
N ASN A 134 1.89 9.70 -7.47
CA ASN A 134 1.26 9.35 -6.19
C ASN A 134 1.71 7.99 -5.66
N GLY A 135 2.71 7.39 -6.30
CA GLY A 135 3.26 6.10 -5.99
C GLY A 135 4.06 5.54 -7.17
N TYR A 136 4.32 4.24 -7.15
CA TYR A 136 5.13 3.57 -8.15
C TYR A 136 4.43 2.32 -8.70
N VAL A 137 4.31 2.24 -10.02
CA VAL A 137 3.82 1.06 -10.73
C VAL A 137 5.02 0.30 -11.26
N ALA A 138 5.34 -0.83 -10.64
CA ALA A 138 6.46 -1.68 -11.02
C ALA A 138 6.07 -2.65 -12.14
N GLN A 139 7.05 -3.05 -12.94
CA GLN A 139 6.88 -4.06 -13.97
C GLN A 139 6.36 -5.36 -13.36
N TYR A 140 5.34 -5.93 -13.99
CA TYR A 140 4.72 -7.17 -13.53
C TYR A 140 5.74 -8.30 -13.35
N LYS A 141 5.73 -8.89 -12.16
CA LYS A 141 6.64 -9.97 -11.74
C LYS A 141 8.13 -9.61 -11.70
N SER A 142 8.49 -8.34 -11.68
CA SER A 142 9.88 -7.91 -11.50
C SER A 142 10.13 -7.52 -10.05
N SER A 143 10.79 -8.40 -9.28
CA SER A 143 11.22 -8.07 -7.91
C SER A 143 12.24 -6.95 -7.88
N GLU A 144 13.06 -6.82 -8.92
CA GLU A 144 14.05 -5.75 -9.01
C GLU A 144 13.38 -4.38 -9.20
N ASP A 145 12.44 -4.27 -10.13
CA ASP A 145 11.73 -3.01 -10.37
C ASP A 145 10.82 -2.66 -9.18
N PHE A 146 10.25 -3.66 -8.50
CA PHE A 146 9.49 -3.46 -7.27
C PHE A 146 10.37 -2.91 -6.14
N ALA A 147 11.60 -3.44 -5.98
CA ALA A 147 12.59 -2.92 -5.03
C ALA A 147 12.99 -1.47 -5.36
N ASN A 148 13.22 -1.15 -6.65
CA ASN A 148 13.49 0.21 -7.10
C ASN A 148 12.31 1.14 -6.77
N GLY A 149 11.08 0.69 -6.96
CA GLY A 149 9.88 1.45 -6.61
C GLY A 149 9.75 1.73 -5.12
N ILE A 150 10.04 0.74 -4.27
CA ILE A 150 10.09 0.92 -2.81
C ILE A 150 11.15 1.98 -2.45
N TYR A 151 12.36 1.84 -2.97
CA TYR A 151 13.44 2.77 -2.68
C TYR A 151 13.10 4.19 -3.12
N TRP A 152 12.64 4.35 -4.36
CA TRP A 152 12.25 5.65 -4.90
C TRP A 152 11.18 6.31 -4.03
N THR A 153 10.11 5.61 -3.69
CA THR A 153 9.02 6.17 -2.88
C THR A 153 9.48 6.59 -1.48
N LEU A 154 10.38 5.81 -0.85
CA LEU A 154 10.90 6.12 0.48
C LEU A 154 11.90 7.30 0.50
N THR A 155 12.58 7.55 -0.63
CA THR A 155 13.64 8.55 -0.74
C THR A 155 13.24 9.77 -1.57
N GLU A 156 12.01 9.83 -2.08
CA GLU A 156 11.51 10.97 -2.85
C GLU A 156 11.60 12.26 -2.02
N PRO A 157 12.35 13.27 -2.48
CA PRO A 157 12.55 14.50 -1.73
C PRO A 157 11.24 15.28 -1.50
N ASP A 158 10.29 15.19 -2.44
CA ASP A 158 8.97 15.83 -2.33
C ASP A 158 7.88 14.82 -1.91
N TYR A 159 8.19 14.02 -0.89
CA TYR A 159 7.23 13.09 -0.30
C TYR A 159 5.89 13.78 0.10
N PRO A 160 5.86 15.03 0.62
CA PRO A 160 4.60 15.71 0.91
C PRO A 160 3.69 15.87 -0.32
N SER A 161 4.26 16.20 -1.49
CA SER A 161 3.50 16.27 -2.75
C SER A 161 3.00 14.89 -3.16
N LEU A 162 3.82 13.86 -3.05
CA LEU A 162 3.45 12.48 -3.35
C LEU A 162 2.25 12.02 -2.51
N SER A 163 2.30 12.31 -1.21
CA SER A 163 1.22 12.03 -0.25
C SER A 163 -0.07 12.79 -0.58
N GLU A 164 0.04 14.10 -0.86
CA GLU A 164 -1.12 14.91 -1.25
C GLU A 164 -1.78 14.40 -2.54
N GLN A 165 -1.00 14.03 -3.54
CA GLN A 165 -1.51 13.50 -4.81
C GLN A 165 -2.20 12.14 -4.61
N ALA A 166 -1.68 11.27 -3.74
CA ALA A 166 -2.32 10.02 -3.38
C ALA A 166 -3.71 10.27 -2.77
N CYS A 167 -3.79 11.12 -1.75
CA CYS A 167 -5.05 11.47 -1.10
C CYS A 167 -6.04 12.13 -2.07
N ARG A 168 -5.58 13.08 -2.86
CA ARG A 168 -6.41 13.78 -3.86
C ARG A 168 -7.01 12.81 -4.88
N LYS A 169 -6.22 11.86 -5.39
CA LYS A 169 -6.70 10.84 -6.33
C LYS A 169 -7.76 9.95 -5.68
N ALA A 170 -7.52 9.47 -4.46
CA ALA A 170 -8.48 8.64 -3.74
C ALA A 170 -9.83 9.36 -3.57
N ILE A 171 -9.82 10.60 -3.12
CA ILE A 171 -11.04 11.38 -2.89
C ILE A 171 -11.77 11.68 -4.20
N SER A 172 -11.05 12.09 -5.25
CA SER A 172 -11.66 12.56 -6.51
C SER A 172 -12.19 11.42 -7.39
N HIS A 173 -11.72 10.17 -7.22
CA HIS A 173 -12.09 9.05 -8.08
C HIS A 173 -12.86 7.96 -7.37
N TYR A 174 -12.63 7.76 -6.07
CA TYR A 174 -13.07 6.57 -5.32
C TYR A 174 -13.91 6.91 -4.08
N SER A 175 -14.13 8.20 -3.75
CA SER A 175 -15.04 8.53 -2.64
C SER A 175 -16.46 8.05 -2.95
N GLU A 176 -17.20 7.70 -1.90
CA GLU A 176 -18.57 7.18 -1.98
C GLU A 176 -19.46 8.05 -2.87
N ASN A 177 -19.41 9.38 -2.69
CA ASN A 177 -20.21 10.33 -3.47
C ASN A 177 -19.88 10.29 -4.97
N VAL A 178 -18.59 10.18 -5.31
CA VAL A 178 -18.14 10.13 -6.72
C VAL A 178 -18.56 8.82 -7.36
N VAL A 179 -18.40 7.70 -6.65
CA VAL A 179 -18.79 6.40 -7.15
C VAL A 179 -20.31 6.30 -7.29
N ALA A 180 -21.08 6.74 -6.29
CA ALA A 180 -22.54 6.78 -6.36
C ALA A 180 -23.03 7.61 -7.55
N LYS A 181 -22.43 8.77 -7.79
CA LYS A 181 -22.77 9.61 -8.95
C LYS A 181 -22.50 8.89 -10.28
N LYS A 182 -21.34 8.24 -10.42
CA LYS A 182 -21.01 7.46 -11.64
C LYS A 182 -22.07 6.37 -11.91
N TYR A 183 -22.54 5.68 -10.87
CA TYR A 183 -23.59 4.68 -11.00
C TYR A 183 -24.92 5.30 -11.41
N ILE A 184 -25.34 6.41 -10.80
CA ILE A 184 -26.57 7.12 -11.13
C ILE A 184 -26.53 7.57 -12.60
N ASP A 185 -25.43 8.19 -13.04
CA ASP A 185 -25.26 8.64 -14.40
C ASP A 185 -25.33 7.47 -15.42
N LEU A 186 -24.70 6.33 -15.06
CA LEU A 186 -24.79 5.12 -15.88
C LEU A 186 -26.22 4.59 -15.98
N TYR A 187 -26.93 4.48 -14.86
CA TYR A 187 -28.33 4.04 -14.86
C TYR A 187 -29.23 4.97 -15.67
N ASN A 188 -29.09 6.28 -15.54
CA ASN A 188 -29.85 7.25 -16.32
C ASN A 188 -29.59 7.08 -17.81
N LYS A 189 -28.32 6.89 -18.21
CA LYS A 189 -27.92 6.66 -19.61
C LYS A 189 -28.55 5.38 -20.16
N VAL A 190 -28.52 4.29 -19.41
CA VAL A 190 -29.07 2.99 -19.85
C VAL A 190 -30.58 2.97 -19.90
N THR A 191 -31.24 3.65 -18.98
CA THR A 191 -32.73 3.69 -18.89
C THR A 191 -33.37 4.81 -19.72
N GLY A 192 -32.57 5.64 -20.41
CA GLY A 192 -33.09 6.79 -21.18
C GLY A 192 -33.70 7.91 -20.30
N ARG A 193 -33.45 7.90 -19.00
CA ARG A 193 -33.86 8.95 -18.09
C ARG A 193 -32.79 10.02 -18.08
N ASN A 194 -32.95 11.03 -18.91
CA ASN A 194 -32.18 12.29 -18.78
C ASN A 194 -32.66 12.99 -17.51
N ALA A 195 -31.70 13.34 -16.61
CA ALA A 195 -31.95 14.17 -15.46
C ALA A 195 -32.26 15.61 -15.88
#